data_1a6b23c8640310a72038d85a31477abc
#
_entry.id   1a6b23c8640310a72038d85a31477abc
#
_cell.length_a   1.000
_cell.length_b   1.000
_cell.length_c   1.000
_cell.angle_alpha   90.00
_cell.angle_beta   90.00
_cell.angle_gamma   90.00
#
_symmetry.space_group_name_H-M   'P 1'
#
loop_
_entity.id
_entity.type
_entity.pdbx_description
1 polymer ?
#
loop_
_entity_poly.entity_id
_entity_poly.type
_entity_poly.pdbx_seq_one_letter_code
_entity_poly.pdbx_strand_id
1 'polypeptide(L)'
;MLSFTPSRKLETELRVLQGIVVEIYKNIEQLSPEEAKYLHNFAFVSNIGASTRIENAVLTDQEVDWVDTILQKDGKTTAFEENKKFILDKLEKDRERSVEEVVGCRQMLSTVYLQAKELFPLTEVIIRGLHHDLLRYYPEAANFAGGYKKTPNRVIFINHETGEQRVVLEPSPPGIITSTAMADLVNWYNSNIRENPWPLLVATEFVFRFLAVHPFQDGNGRLGRAHFILTLLQSDDKY
;
A
#
# COMPACT_ATOMS: atom_id res chain seq x y z
N MET A 1 17.54 12.95 7.42
CA MET A 1 18.32 11.80 7.95
C MET A 1 17.39 10.75 8.51
N LEU A 2 17.80 9.46 8.46
CA LEU A 2 17.10 8.39 9.18
C LEU A 2 17.14 8.68 10.70
N SER A 3 16.18 8.11 11.44
CA SER A 3 16.13 8.23 12.91
C SER A 3 17.25 7.48 13.62
N PHE A 4 18.02 6.67 12.90
CA PHE A 4 19.13 5.86 13.40
C PHE A 4 20.28 5.82 12.38
N THR A 5 21.48 5.50 12.86
CA THR A 5 22.63 5.23 12.00
C THR A 5 22.74 3.71 11.79
N PRO A 6 22.70 3.21 10.53
CA PRO A 6 22.87 1.78 10.27
C PRO A 6 24.19 1.25 10.83
N SER A 7 24.17 0.08 11.45
CA SER A 7 25.39 -0.59 11.88
C SER A 7 26.15 -1.13 10.66
N ARG A 8 27.46 -1.31 10.77
CA ARG A 8 28.29 -1.94 9.72
C ARG A 8 27.77 -3.31 9.29
N LYS A 9 27.23 -4.08 10.22
CA LYS A 9 26.61 -5.38 9.94
C LYS A 9 25.38 -5.20 9.03
N LEU A 10 24.48 -4.30 9.38
CA LEU A 10 23.28 -4.00 8.58
C LEU A 10 23.65 -3.49 7.18
N GLU A 11 24.61 -2.59 7.07
CA GLU A 11 25.10 -2.11 5.76
C GLU A 11 25.66 -3.24 4.90
N THR A 12 26.39 -4.18 5.50
CA THR A 12 26.90 -5.36 4.78
C THR A 12 25.78 -6.24 4.28
N GLU A 13 24.79 -6.51 5.10
CA GLU A 13 23.60 -7.30 4.73
C GLU A 13 22.79 -6.61 3.61
N LEU A 14 22.63 -5.29 3.68
CA LEU A 14 21.96 -4.50 2.63
C LEU A 14 22.71 -4.55 1.29
N ARG A 15 24.05 -4.52 1.30
CA ARG A 15 24.87 -4.69 0.07
C ARG A 15 24.68 -6.07 -0.54
N VAL A 16 24.65 -7.12 0.28
CA VAL A 16 24.39 -8.49 -0.18
C VAL A 16 23.01 -8.58 -0.81
N LEU A 17 21.99 -8.05 -0.13
CA LEU A 17 20.61 -8.02 -0.66
C LEU A 17 20.54 -7.26 -1.98
N GLN A 18 21.15 -6.09 -2.08
CA GLN A 18 21.21 -5.32 -3.32
C GLN A 18 21.86 -6.10 -4.47
N GLY A 19 22.93 -6.83 -4.18
CA GLY A 19 23.56 -7.70 -5.18
C GLY A 19 22.61 -8.78 -5.70
N ILE A 20 21.84 -9.43 -4.80
CA ILE A 20 20.85 -10.44 -5.16
C ILE A 20 19.73 -9.82 -6.02
N VAL A 21 19.23 -8.64 -5.62
CA VAL A 21 18.18 -7.94 -6.37
C VAL A 21 18.65 -7.58 -7.77
N VAL A 22 19.86 -7.06 -7.94
CA VAL A 22 20.46 -6.76 -9.26
C VAL A 22 20.55 -8.01 -10.13
N GLU A 23 20.91 -9.16 -9.56
CA GLU A 23 20.97 -10.44 -10.29
C GLU A 23 19.59 -10.90 -10.72
N ILE A 24 18.59 -10.79 -9.84
CA ILE A 24 17.19 -11.10 -10.16
C ILE A 24 16.69 -10.22 -11.32
N TYR A 25 16.96 -8.90 -11.28
CA TYR A 25 16.56 -7.98 -12.36
C TYR A 25 17.18 -8.38 -13.70
N LYS A 26 18.47 -8.76 -13.74
CA LYS A 26 19.09 -9.25 -14.98
C LYS A 26 18.40 -10.47 -15.55
N ASN A 27 17.90 -11.36 -14.69
CA ASN A 27 17.13 -12.52 -15.12
C ASN A 27 15.74 -12.10 -15.64
N ILE A 28 15.09 -11.15 -14.98
CA ILE A 28 13.79 -10.60 -15.41
C ILE A 28 13.89 -9.93 -16.79
N GLU A 29 14.98 -9.18 -17.05
CA GLU A 29 15.22 -8.54 -18.35
C GLU A 29 15.37 -9.54 -19.52
N GLN A 30 15.65 -10.81 -19.22
CA GLN A 30 15.77 -11.88 -20.23
C GLN A 30 14.44 -12.59 -20.51
N LEU A 31 13.38 -12.29 -19.73
CA LEU A 31 12.06 -12.88 -19.95
C LEU A 31 11.44 -12.39 -21.26
N SER A 32 10.67 -13.25 -21.89
CA SER A 32 9.78 -12.84 -22.97
C SER A 32 8.74 -11.82 -22.47
N PRO A 33 8.17 -11.00 -23.36
CA PRO A 33 7.12 -10.05 -22.97
C PRO A 33 5.92 -10.73 -22.28
N GLU A 34 5.61 -11.96 -22.64
CA GLU A 34 4.51 -12.75 -22.06
C GLU A 34 4.85 -13.21 -20.64
N GLU A 35 6.06 -13.71 -20.41
CA GLU A 35 6.54 -14.11 -19.08
C GLU A 35 6.65 -12.90 -18.15
N ALA A 36 7.18 -11.79 -18.63
CA ALA A 36 7.28 -10.55 -17.87
C ALA A 36 5.88 -10.03 -17.47
N LYS A 37 4.91 -10.06 -18.39
CA LYS A 37 3.52 -9.72 -18.11
C LYS A 37 2.88 -10.65 -17.08
N TYR A 38 3.13 -11.96 -17.20
CA TYR A 38 2.63 -12.93 -16.22
C TYR A 38 3.20 -12.65 -14.82
N LEU A 39 4.51 -12.43 -14.71
CA LEU A 39 5.18 -12.13 -13.44
C LEU A 39 4.63 -10.84 -12.82
N HIS A 40 4.44 -9.80 -13.64
CA HIS A 40 3.84 -8.54 -13.19
C HIS A 40 2.43 -8.74 -12.64
N ASN A 41 1.56 -9.44 -13.38
CA ASN A 41 0.20 -9.73 -12.94
C ASN A 41 0.19 -10.56 -11.66
N PHE A 42 1.04 -11.58 -11.57
CA PHE A 42 1.16 -12.41 -10.36
C PHE A 42 1.55 -11.56 -9.14
N ALA A 43 2.57 -10.72 -9.27
CA ALA A 43 3.00 -9.84 -8.19
C ALA A 43 1.90 -8.84 -7.80
N PHE A 44 1.21 -8.26 -8.77
CA PHE A 44 0.13 -7.31 -8.55
C PHE A 44 -1.06 -7.94 -7.80
N VAL A 45 -1.57 -9.06 -8.28
CA VAL A 45 -2.68 -9.81 -7.66
C VAL A 45 -2.31 -10.28 -6.25
N SER A 46 -1.10 -10.84 -6.09
CA SER A 46 -0.60 -11.30 -4.79
C SER A 46 -0.50 -10.16 -3.77
N ASN A 47 -0.07 -8.97 -4.18
CA ASN A 47 0.01 -7.80 -3.30
C ASN A 47 -1.39 -7.31 -2.89
N ILE A 48 -2.35 -7.29 -3.81
CA ILE A 48 -3.75 -6.94 -3.49
C ILE A 48 -4.29 -7.95 -2.47
N GLY A 49 -4.22 -9.25 -2.79
CA GLY A 49 -4.75 -10.32 -1.95
C GLY A 49 -4.11 -10.33 -0.56
N ALA A 50 -2.79 -10.29 -0.46
CA ALA A 50 -2.09 -10.28 0.83
C ALA A 50 -2.43 -9.03 1.65
N SER A 51 -2.45 -7.85 1.04
CA SER A 51 -2.72 -6.60 1.76
C SER A 51 -4.15 -6.53 2.29
N THR A 52 -5.13 -7.04 1.54
CA THR A 52 -6.54 -7.02 1.96
C THR A 52 -6.85 -8.12 2.98
N ARG A 53 -6.24 -9.29 2.87
CA ARG A 53 -6.40 -10.38 3.86
C ARG A 53 -5.84 -10.04 5.24
N ILE A 54 -4.78 -9.24 5.33
CA ILE A 54 -4.29 -8.70 6.62
C ILE A 54 -5.39 -7.88 7.33
N GLU A 55 -6.29 -7.27 6.55
CA GLU A 55 -7.44 -6.50 7.05
C GLU A 55 -8.76 -7.32 7.05
N ASN A 56 -8.63 -8.66 7.04
CA ASN A 56 -9.73 -9.64 7.10
C ASN A 56 -10.61 -9.76 5.85
N ALA A 57 -10.19 -9.31 4.68
CA ALA A 57 -10.88 -9.68 3.45
C ALA A 57 -10.73 -11.18 3.17
N VAL A 58 -11.80 -11.80 2.69
CA VAL A 58 -11.89 -13.28 2.57
C VAL A 58 -11.67 -13.81 1.14
N LEU A 59 -11.27 -12.94 0.20
CA LEU A 59 -11.02 -13.36 -1.19
C LEU A 59 -9.67 -14.10 -1.34
N THR A 60 -9.70 -15.20 -2.07
CA THR A 60 -8.50 -15.93 -2.49
C THR A 60 -7.77 -15.19 -3.61
N ASP A 61 -6.50 -15.54 -3.87
CA ASP A 61 -5.76 -14.94 -4.98
C ASP A 61 -6.40 -15.22 -6.35
N GLN A 62 -7.04 -16.39 -6.53
CA GLN A 62 -7.78 -16.72 -7.75
C GLN A 62 -9.01 -15.83 -7.94
N GLU A 63 -9.74 -15.53 -6.87
CA GLU A 63 -10.88 -14.62 -6.90
C GLU A 63 -10.43 -13.17 -7.14
N VAL A 64 -9.31 -12.75 -6.56
CA VAL A 64 -8.70 -11.43 -6.82
C VAL A 64 -8.27 -11.30 -8.28
N ASP A 65 -7.60 -12.31 -8.84
CA ASP A 65 -7.18 -12.36 -10.24
C ASP A 65 -8.39 -12.31 -11.19
N TRP A 66 -9.45 -13.05 -10.87
CA TRP A 66 -10.69 -13.02 -11.62
C TRP A 66 -11.35 -11.63 -11.59
N VAL A 67 -11.44 -10.98 -10.43
CA VAL A 67 -11.94 -9.61 -10.31
C VAL A 67 -11.09 -8.64 -11.13
N ASP A 68 -9.76 -8.75 -11.06
CA ASP A 68 -8.85 -7.92 -11.85
C ASP A 68 -9.08 -8.11 -13.35
N THR A 69 -9.23 -9.34 -13.81
CA THR A 69 -9.52 -9.68 -15.21
C THR A 69 -10.83 -9.04 -15.70
N ILE A 70 -11.89 -9.06 -14.88
CA ILE A 70 -13.18 -8.43 -15.22
C ILE A 70 -13.06 -6.91 -15.35
N LEU A 71 -12.21 -6.31 -14.52
CA LEU A 71 -12.01 -4.86 -14.50
C LEU A 71 -10.98 -4.36 -15.55
N GLN A 72 -10.26 -5.28 -16.21
CA GLN A 72 -9.29 -4.96 -17.29
C GLN A 72 -9.78 -5.37 -18.69
N LYS A 73 -11.05 -5.36 -18.94
CA LYS A 73 -11.61 -5.82 -20.21
C LYS A 73 -11.07 -5.00 -21.41
N ASP A 74 -10.54 -5.72 -22.42
CA ASP A 74 -10.04 -5.14 -23.70
C ASP A 74 -8.89 -4.11 -23.52
N GLY A 75 -8.06 -4.27 -22.47
CA GLY A 75 -6.95 -3.36 -22.18
C GLY A 75 -7.39 -2.00 -21.63
N LYS A 76 -8.67 -1.84 -21.30
CA LYS A 76 -9.22 -0.66 -20.64
C LYS A 76 -9.75 -1.02 -19.26
N THR A 77 -9.45 -0.16 -18.28
CA THR A 77 -10.06 -0.25 -16.97
C THR A 77 -11.55 0.09 -17.08
N THR A 78 -12.43 -0.86 -16.77
CA THR A 78 -13.87 -0.64 -16.69
C THR A 78 -14.24 -0.18 -15.29
N ALA A 79 -15.31 0.63 -15.18
CA ALA A 79 -15.80 1.07 -13.88
C ALA A 79 -16.32 -0.12 -13.07
N PHE A 80 -15.95 -0.18 -11.79
CA PHE A 80 -16.43 -1.23 -10.89
C PHE A 80 -17.95 -1.23 -10.79
N GLU A 81 -18.57 -0.07 -10.73
CA GLU A 81 -20.01 0.11 -10.62
C GLU A 81 -20.79 -0.59 -11.75
N GLU A 82 -20.22 -0.61 -12.95
CA GLU A 82 -20.84 -1.29 -14.11
C GLU A 82 -20.80 -2.82 -13.98
N ASN A 83 -19.80 -3.35 -13.30
CA ASN A 83 -19.56 -4.78 -13.14
C ASN A 83 -19.95 -5.31 -11.74
N LYS A 84 -20.23 -4.44 -10.78
CA LYS A 84 -20.47 -4.78 -9.37
C LYS A 84 -21.48 -5.91 -9.21
N LYS A 85 -22.64 -5.78 -9.84
CA LYS A 85 -23.70 -6.80 -9.74
C LYS A 85 -23.22 -8.15 -10.27
N PHE A 86 -22.56 -8.18 -11.42
CA PHE A 86 -22.04 -9.42 -12.01
C PHE A 86 -20.97 -10.08 -11.12
N ILE A 87 -20.08 -9.30 -10.54
CA ILE A 87 -19.03 -9.79 -9.62
C ILE A 87 -19.67 -10.40 -8.37
N LEU A 88 -20.61 -9.69 -7.75
CA LEU A 88 -21.26 -10.16 -6.52
C LEU A 88 -22.19 -11.37 -6.75
N ASP A 89 -22.86 -11.47 -7.88
CA ASP A 89 -23.67 -12.64 -8.23
C ASP A 89 -22.81 -13.91 -8.41
N LYS A 90 -21.51 -13.76 -8.68
CA LYS A 90 -20.57 -14.89 -8.84
C LYS A 90 -19.82 -15.25 -7.56
N LEU A 91 -19.52 -14.28 -6.70
CA LEU A 91 -18.68 -14.45 -5.50
C LEU A 91 -19.46 -14.62 -4.19
N GLU A 92 -20.80 -14.76 -4.24
CA GLU A 92 -21.69 -14.77 -3.06
C GLU A 92 -21.85 -13.39 -2.40
N LYS A 93 -23.06 -13.05 -2.02
CA LYS A 93 -23.44 -11.69 -1.56
C LYS A 93 -22.83 -11.31 -0.20
N ASP A 94 -22.51 -12.29 0.65
CA ASP A 94 -21.88 -12.08 1.95
C ASP A 94 -20.42 -11.58 1.84
N ARG A 95 -19.84 -11.63 0.64
CA ARG A 95 -18.47 -11.16 0.35
C ARG A 95 -18.42 -9.73 -0.21
N GLU A 96 -19.53 -9.02 -0.28
CA GLU A 96 -19.61 -7.68 -0.89
C GLU A 96 -18.53 -6.73 -0.33
N ARG A 97 -18.40 -6.64 0.99
CA ARG A 97 -17.39 -5.83 1.65
C ARG A 97 -15.96 -6.19 1.19
N SER A 98 -15.63 -7.48 1.17
CA SER A 98 -14.31 -7.95 0.73
C SER A 98 -14.02 -7.62 -0.73
N VAL A 99 -15.04 -7.69 -1.60
CA VAL A 99 -14.93 -7.29 -3.01
C VAL A 99 -14.64 -5.79 -3.10
N GLU A 100 -15.38 -4.95 -2.39
CA GLU A 100 -15.19 -3.50 -2.38
C GLU A 100 -13.80 -3.09 -1.87
N GLU A 101 -13.31 -3.74 -0.81
CA GLU A 101 -11.97 -3.54 -0.27
C GLU A 101 -10.88 -3.96 -1.25
N VAL A 102 -11.05 -5.11 -1.93
CA VAL A 102 -10.13 -5.59 -2.97
C VAL A 102 -10.08 -4.64 -4.16
N VAL A 103 -11.24 -4.17 -4.63
CA VAL A 103 -11.31 -3.24 -5.76
C VAL A 103 -10.68 -1.89 -5.42
N GLY A 104 -10.91 -1.37 -4.22
CA GLY A 104 -10.25 -0.15 -3.77
C GLY A 104 -8.74 -0.30 -3.64
N CYS A 105 -8.26 -1.41 -3.06
CA CYS A 105 -6.84 -1.72 -2.97
C CYS A 105 -6.20 -1.88 -4.36
N ARG A 106 -6.90 -2.55 -5.29
CA ARG A 106 -6.50 -2.67 -6.69
C ARG A 106 -6.34 -1.31 -7.35
N GLN A 107 -7.31 -0.42 -7.19
CA GLN A 107 -7.26 0.93 -7.79
C GLN A 107 -6.05 1.71 -7.27
N MET A 108 -5.85 1.73 -5.96
CA MET A 108 -4.71 2.39 -5.33
C MET A 108 -3.37 1.80 -5.82
N LEU A 109 -3.22 0.48 -5.80
CA LEU A 109 -1.97 -0.17 -6.24
C LEU A 109 -1.73 -0.01 -7.74
N SER A 110 -2.78 0.01 -8.58
CA SER A 110 -2.64 0.31 -10.01
C SER A 110 -2.00 1.69 -10.24
N THR A 111 -2.45 2.70 -9.50
CA THR A 111 -1.83 4.05 -9.54
C THR A 111 -0.37 3.99 -9.09
N VAL A 112 -0.06 3.28 -8.01
CA VAL A 112 1.31 3.13 -7.49
C VAL A 112 2.22 2.45 -8.51
N TYR A 113 1.81 1.35 -9.12
CA TYR A 113 2.63 0.60 -10.07
C TYR A 113 2.82 1.33 -11.41
N LEU A 114 1.78 1.98 -11.91
CA LEU A 114 1.81 2.61 -13.24
C LEU A 114 2.39 4.02 -13.23
N GLN A 115 2.32 4.72 -12.10
CA GLN A 115 2.64 6.16 -12.03
C GLN A 115 3.68 6.48 -10.94
N ALA A 116 4.46 5.49 -10.49
CA ALA A 116 5.37 5.69 -9.36
C ALA A 116 6.31 6.90 -9.55
N LYS A 117 6.86 7.08 -10.74
CA LYS A 117 7.80 8.17 -11.03
C LYS A 117 7.10 9.54 -11.08
N GLU A 118 5.87 9.59 -11.59
CA GLU A 118 5.05 10.81 -11.67
C GLU A 118 4.52 11.25 -10.31
N LEU A 119 4.42 10.30 -9.36
CA LEU A 119 4.03 10.60 -7.97
C LEU A 119 5.19 11.21 -7.14
N PHE A 120 6.32 11.50 -7.76
CA PHE A 120 7.41 12.23 -7.11
C PHE A 120 7.47 13.69 -7.59
N PRO A 121 7.69 14.69 -6.71
CA PRO A 121 7.83 14.57 -5.25
C PRO A 121 6.52 14.18 -4.56
N LEU A 122 6.64 13.38 -3.49
CA LEU A 122 5.47 12.99 -2.69
C LEU A 122 4.84 14.22 -2.04
N THR A 123 3.50 14.28 -2.03
CA THR A 123 2.74 15.34 -1.38
C THR A 123 1.61 14.76 -0.54
N GLU A 124 1.10 15.54 0.41
CA GLU A 124 -0.09 15.14 1.16
C GLU A 124 -1.31 14.92 0.24
N VAL A 125 -1.39 15.66 -0.86
CA VAL A 125 -2.46 15.50 -1.87
C VAL A 125 -2.38 14.11 -2.52
N ILE A 126 -1.19 13.66 -2.89
CA ILE A 126 -0.96 12.31 -3.45
C ILE A 126 -1.36 11.24 -2.43
N ILE A 127 -0.89 11.35 -1.18
CA ILE A 127 -1.22 10.39 -0.10
C ILE A 127 -2.73 10.30 0.11
N ARG A 128 -3.40 11.45 0.15
CA ARG A 128 -4.86 11.53 0.31
C ARG A 128 -5.61 11.01 -0.92
N GLY A 129 -5.08 11.22 -2.12
CA GLY A 129 -5.62 10.68 -3.36
C GLY A 129 -5.56 9.14 -3.38
N LEU A 130 -4.41 8.56 -3.03
CA LEU A 130 -4.25 7.11 -2.89
C LEU A 130 -5.20 6.52 -1.82
N HIS A 131 -5.36 7.22 -0.70
CA HIS A 131 -6.33 6.83 0.33
C HIS A 131 -7.78 6.91 -0.15
N HIS A 132 -8.11 7.93 -0.94
CA HIS A 132 -9.44 8.03 -1.56
C HIS A 132 -9.70 6.85 -2.50
N ASP A 133 -8.75 6.50 -3.36
CA ASP A 133 -8.87 5.36 -4.27
C ASP A 133 -9.05 4.04 -3.52
N LEU A 134 -8.34 3.88 -2.38
CA LEU A 134 -8.44 2.70 -1.54
C LEU A 134 -9.85 2.48 -0.96
N LEU A 135 -10.55 3.55 -0.56
CA LEU A 135 -11.80 3.43 0.22
C LEU A 135 -13.06 3.84 -0.55
N ARG A 136 -12.95 4.39 -1.76
CA ARG A 136 -14.09 4.96 -2.49
C ARG A 136 -15.24 4.00 -2.77
N TYR A 137 -14.94 2.72 -2.87
CA TYR A 137 -15.94 1.68 -3.18
C TYR A 137 -16.57 1.04 -1.94
N TYR A 138 -16.05 1.34 -0.75
CA TYR A 138 -16.58 0.84 0.51
C TYR A 138 -17.49 1.92 1.14
N PRO A 139 -18.83 1.73 1.10
CA PRO A 139 -19.79 2.81 1.44
C PRO A 139 -19.63 3.35 2.85
N GLU A 140 -19.32 2.48 3.83
CA GLU A 140 -19.14 2.88 5.23
C GLU A 140 -17.91 3.79 5.43
N ALA A 141 -16.91 3.68 4.58
CA ALA A 141 -15.68 4.44 4.64
C ALA A 141 -15.60 5.60 3.64
N ALA A 142 -16.46 5.60 2.61
CA ALA A 142 -16.44 6.60 1.53
C ALA A 142 -16.51 8.05 2.04
N ASN A 143 -17.23 8.29 3.14
CA ASN A 143 -17.41 9.64 3.71
C ASN A 143 -16.12 10.25 4.29
N PHE A 144 -15.10 9.44 4.59
CA PHE A 144 -13.81 9.92 5.09
C PHE A 144 -12.63 9.56 4.17
N ALA A 145 -12.93 8.97 3.00
CA ALA A 145 -11.92 8.66 1.99
C ALA A 145 -11.18 9.94 1.56
N GLY A 146 -9.85 9.90 1.61
CA GLY A 146 -8.97 11.05 1.32
C GLY A 146 -8.95 12.14 2.38
N GLY A 147 -9.68 12.00 3.50
CA GLY A 147 -9.68 12.95 4.61
C GLY A 147 -8.89 12.45 5.81
N TYR A 148 -8.09 13.31 6.44
CA TYR A 148 -7.50 12.97 7.73
C TYR A 148 -8.57 12.76 8.80
N LYS A 149 -8.24 11.94 9.79
CA LYS A 149 -9.14 11.60 10.89
C LYS A 149 -9.65 12.82 11.65
N LYS A 150 -10.93 12.78 12.00
CA LYS A 150 -11.60 13.80 12.81
C LYS A 150 -11.81 13.38 14.26
N THR A 151 -11.73 12.08 14.52
CA THR A 151 -11.87 11.48 15.85
C THR A 151 -10.58 10.72 16.21
N PRO A 152 -10.21 10.67 17.50
CA PRO A 152 -9.08 9.83 17.94
C PRO A 152 -9.28 8.38 17.54
N ASN A 153 -8.21 7.73 17.13
CA ASN A 153 -8.16 6.30 16.89
C ASN A 153 -7.08 5.66 17.79
N ARG A 154 -7.18 4.34 17.96
CA ARG A 154 -6.22 3.54 18.75
C ARG A 154 -5.94 2.25 18.01
N VAL A 155 -4.71 1.77 18.10
CA VAL A 155 -4.37 0.43 17.65
C VAL A 155 -4.43 -0.50 18.88
N ILE A 156 -5.32 -1.48 18.79
CA ILE A 156 -5.60 -2.42 19.91
C ILE A 156 -5.14 -3.80 19.47
N PHE A 157 -4.35 -4.44 20.29
CA PHE A 157 -4.10 -5.88 20.20
C PHE A 157 -5.21 -6.63 20.92
N ILE A 158 -5.78 -7.63 20.27
CA ILE A 158 -6.78 -8.53 20.86
C ILE A 158 -6.19 -9.93 20.87
N ASN A 159 -6.06 -10.51 22.05
CA ASN A 159 -5.74 -11.93 22.17
C ASN A 159 -7.03 -12.72 21.93
N HIS A 160 -7.11 -13.44 20.81
CA HIS A 160 -8.32 -14.19 20.43
C HIS A 160 -8.58 -15.41 21.33
N GLU A 161 -7.57 -15.91 22.05
CA GLU A 161 -7.73 -17.05 22.97
C GLU A 161 -8.27 -16.62 24.35
N THR A 162 -7.80 -15.48 24.84
CA THR A 162 -8.15 -14.98 26.18
C THR A 162 -9.18 -13.86 26.19
N GLY A 163 -9.43 -13.22 25.04
CA GLY A 163 -10.25 -12.02 24.93
C GLY A 163 -9.59 -10.76 25.49
N GLU A 164 -8.34 -10.84 25.94
CA GLU A 164 -7.60 -9.71 26.49
C GLU A 164 -7.34 -8.66 25.40
N GLN A 165 -7.63 -7.39 25.74
CA GLN A 165 -7.37 -6.25 24.86
C GLN A 165 -6.29 -5.35 25.45
N ARG A 166 -5.32 -4.97 24.62
CA ARG A 166 -4.25 -4.04 25.00
C ARG A 166 -4.07 -2.97 23.94
N VAL A 167 -4.07 -1.70 24.35
CA VAL A 167 -3.67 -0.60 23.46
C VAL A 167 -2.17 -0.73 23.19
N VAL A 168 -1.80 -0.89 21.92
CA VAL A 168 -0.40 -1.01 21.48
C VAL A 168 0.15 0.28 20.90
N LEU A 169 -0.74 1.17 20.43
CA LEU A 169 -0.36 2.50 19.94
C LEU A 169 -1.49 3.48 20.17
N GLU A 170 -1.14 4.65 20.71
CA GLU A 170 -1.98 5.85 20.71
C GLU A 170 -1.40 6.82 19.66
N PRO A 171 -1.99 6.88 18.46
CA PRO A 171 -1.49 7.75 17.39
C PRO A 171 -1.66 9.23 17.69
N SER A 172 -1.08 10.08 16.82
CA SER A 172 -1.26 11.53 16.89
C SER A 172 -2.73 11.92 17.05
N PRO A 173 -3.07 12.90 17.91
CA PRO A 173 -4.43 13.43 17.99
C PRO A 173 -4.89 14.02 16.65
N PRO A 174 -6.19 13.97 16.33
CA PRO A 174 -6.72 14.57 15.10
C PRO A 174 -6.52 16.09 15.06
N GLY A 175 -6.60 16.68 13.86
CA GLY A 175 -6.45 18.12 13.64
C GLY A 175 -5.02 18.54 13.35
N ILE A 176 -4.62 19.68 13.89
CA ILE A 176 -3.34 20.34 13.54
C ILE A 176 -2.11 19.46 13.83
N ILE A 177 -2.13 18.66 14.88
CA ILE A 177 -1.00 17.79 15.25
C ILE A 177 -0.81 16.73 14.15
N THR A 178 -1.88 16.07 13.72
CA THR A 178 -1.81 15.09 12.62
C THR A 178 -1.37 15.74 11.30
N SER A 179 -1.91 16.91 10.93
CA SER A 179 -1.52 17.56 9.68
C SER A 179 -0.07 18.07 9.69
N THR A 180 0.41 18.61 10.79
CA THR A 180 1.82 19.01 10.92
C THR A 180 2.74 17.77 10.82
N ALA A 181 2.42 16.70 11.53
CA ALA A 181 3.21 15.47 11.48
C ALA A 181 3.26 14.85 10.06
N MET A 182 2.18 14.95 9.29
CA MET A 182 2.15 14.50 7.90
C MET A 182 2.97 15.40 6.97
N ALA A 183 2.91 16.72 7.14
CA ALA A 183 3.76 17.65 6.40
C ALA A 183 5.26 17.38 6.66
N ASP A 184 5.63 17.20 7.92
CA ASP A 184 7.00 16.86 8.31
C ASP A 184 7.45 15.52 7.72
N LEU A 185 6.57 14.51 7.73
CA LEU A 185 6.85 13.18 7.15
C LEU A 185 7.08 13.26 5.63
N VAL A 186 6.26 14.02 4.92
CA VAL A 186 6.40 14.22 3.46
C VAL A 186 7.70 14.95 3.13
N ASN A 187 8.03 16.00 3.87
CA ASN A 187 9.29 16.72 3.70
C ASN A 187 10.49 15.83 3.99
N TRP A 188 10.43 15.05 5.06
CA TRP A 188 11.46 14.06 5.40
C TRP A 188 11.64 13.03 4.27
N TYR A 189 10.56 12.49 3.74
CA TYR A 189 10.58 11.50 2.65
C TYR A 189 11.29 12.06 1.41
N ASN A 190 10.84 13.20 0.92
CA ASN A 190 11.36 13.81 -0.30
C ASN A 190 12.86 14.15 -0.21
N SER A 191 13.34 14.50 0.98
CA SER A 191 14.75 14.75 1.22
C SER A 191 15.58 13.45 1.26
N ASN A 192 15.02 12.35 1.80
CA ASN A 192 15.79 11.14 2.05
C ASN A 192 15.79 10.16 0.88
N ILE A 193 14.73 10.06 0.09
CA ILE A 193 14.62 9.06 -0.98
C ILE A 193 15.73 9.19 -2.04
N ARG A 194 16.19 10.40 -2.30
CA ARG A 194 17.27 10.68 -3.27
C ARG A 194 18.66 10.60 -2.67
N GLU A 195 18.83 11.02 -1.43
CA GLU A 195 20.13 11.17 -0.77
C GLU A 195 20.59 9.88 -0.07
N ASN A 196 19.65 9.08 0.41
CA ASN A 196 20.00 7.88 1.16
C ASN A 196 20.41 6.73 0.22
N PRO A 197 21.56 6.08 0.49
CA PRO A 197 22.02 4.96 -0.33
C PRO A 197 21.17 3.68 -0.16
N TRP A 198 20.26 3.66 0.82
CA TRP A 198 19.44 2.51 1.18
C TRP A 198 17.94 2.82 1.10
N PRO A 199 17.31 2.80 -0.09
CA PRO A 199 15.87 3.03 -0.25
C PRO A 199 15.00 2.13 0.61
N LEU A 200 15.42 0.89 0.85
CA LEU A 200 14.74 -0.04 1.74
C LEU A 200 14.59 0.50 3.18
N LEU A 201 15.64 1.17 3.69
CA LEU A 201 15.57 1.81 5.01
C LEU A 201 14.65 3.03 5.00
N VAL A 202 14.66 3.81 3.92
CA VAL A 202 13.76 4.95 3.75
C VAL A 202 12.30 4.47 3.70
N ALA A 203 12.02 3.40 2.92
CA ALA A 203 10.69 2.80 2.84
C ALA A 203 10.21 2.32 4.22
N THR A 204 11.06 1.59 4.94
CA THR A 204 10.73 1.04 6.26
C THR A 204 10.47 2.15 7.28
N GLU A 205 11.33 3.18 7.32
CA GLU A 205 11.17 4.30 8.25
C GLU A 205 9.97 5.16 7.89
N PHE A 206 9.68 5.38 6.61
CA PHE A 206 8.46 6.08 6.20
C PHE A 206 7.22 5.36 6.72
N VAL A 207 7.12 4.05 6.49
CA VAL A 207 5.97 3.25 6.95
C VAL A 207 5.84 3.30 8.46
N PHE A 208 6.94 3.15 9.19
CA PHE A 208 6.94 3.24 10.65
C PHE A 208 6.40 4.59 11.14
N ARG A 209 6.91 5.70 10.62
CA ARG A 209 6.47 7.06 10.97
C ARG A 209 5.02 7.29 10.57
N PHE A 210 4.63 6.85 9.37
CA PHE A 210 3.26 6.98 8.89
C PHE A 210 2.26 6.24 9.79
N LEU A 211 2.58 5.00 10.18
CA LEU A 211 1.74 4.21 11.08
C LEU A 211 1.74 4.78 12.50
N ALA A 212 2.82 5.42 12.95
CA ALA A 212 2.86 6.11 14.24
C ALA A 212 1.95 7.36 14.26
N VAL A 213 1.89 8.11 13.16
CA VAL A 213 0.93 9.22 12.99
C VAL A 213 -0.49 8.71 12.84
N HIS A 214 -0.68 7.62 12.07
CA HIS A 214 -1.98 6.99 11.79
C HIS A 214 -3.03 8.01 11.33
N PRO A 215 -2.77 8.72 10.20
CA PRO A 215 -3.48 9.95 9.91
C PRO A 215 -4.94 9.78 9.49
N PHE A 216 -5.36 8.60 9.08
CA PHE A 216 -6.70 8.32 8.59
C PHE A 216 -7.54 7.54 9.58
N GLN A 217 -8.87 7.57 9.41
CA GLN A 217 -9.79 6.83 10.28
C GLN A 217 -9.69 5.32 10.05
N ASP A 218 -9.47 4.89 8.80
CA ASP A 218 -9.24 3.51 8.35
C ASP A 218 -8.23 3.50 7.20
N GLY A 219 -7.76 2.31 6.76
CA GLY A 219 -6.91 2.13 5.59
C GLY A 219 -5.42 2.46 5.78
N ASN A 220 -4.98 2.87 6.98
CA ASN A 220 -3.59 3.23 7.23
C ASN A 220 -2.62 2.06 6.96
N GLY A 221 -2.96 0.85 7.33
CA GLY A 221 -2.14 -0.34 7.10
C GLY A 221 -1.95 -0.62 5.61
N ARG A 222 -3.03 -0.66 4.84
CA ARG A 222 -3.01 -0.89 3.39
C ARG A 222 -2.24 0.21 2.66
N LEU A 223 -2.48 1.46 3.01
CA LEU A 223 -1.78 2.60 2.44
C LEU A 223 -0.29 2.62 2.82
N GLY A 224 0.06 2.27 4.06
CA GLY A 224 1.46 2.13 4.48
C GLY A 224 2.21 1.09 3.64
N ARG A 225 1.61 -0.09 3.41
CA ARG A 225 2.19 -1.12 2.54
C ARG A 225 2.32 -0.65 1.09
N ALA A 226 1.36 0.11 0.57
CA ALA A 226 1.44 0.70 -0.77
C ALA A 226 2.58 1.73 -0.86
N HIS A 227 2.80 2.55 0.17
CA HIS A 227 3.93 3.49 0.22
C HIS A 227 5.29 2.79 0.31
N PHE A 228 5.38 1.63 0.95
CA PHE A 228 6.60 0.81 0.91
C PHE A 228 6.96 0.45 -0.54
N ILE A 229 5.99 -0.07 -1.29
CA ILE A 229 6.16 -0.41 -2.72
C ILE A 229 6.50 0.85 -3.52
N LEU A 230 5.75 1.94 -3.34
CA LEU A 230 5.98 3.22 -4.02
C LEU A 230 7.41 3.71 -3.82
N THR A 231 7.93 3.64 -2.60
CA THR A 231 9.30 4.06 -2.29
C THR A 231 10.34 3.25 -3.07
N LEU A 232 10.17 1.93 -3.15
CA LEU A 232 11.08 1.08 -3.91
C LEU A 232 11.00 1.38 -5.42
N LEU A 233 9.80 1.60 -5.96
CA LEU A 233 9.61 1.96 -7.37
C LEU A 233 10.13 3.37 -7.71
N GLN A 234 10.20 4.28 -6.74
CA GLN A 234 10.77 5.63 -6.91
C GLN A 234 12.28 5.67 -6.74
N SER A 235 12.86 4.65 -6.14
CA SER A 235 14.31 4.55 -6.03
C SER A 235 14.91 4.21 -7.39
N ASP A 236 15.86 5.03 -7.87
CA ASP A 236 16.48 4.86 -9.17
C ASP A 236 17.22 3.51 -9.28
N ASP A 237 16.55 2.50 -9.83
CA ASP A 237 17.07 1.15 -10.21
C ASP A 237 17.92 0.44 -9.14
N LYS A 238 17.74 0.77 -7.87
CA LYS A 238 18.52 0.18 -6.78
C LYS A 238 17.83 -1.01 -6.11
N TYR A 239 16.50 -1.18 -6.39
CA TYR A 239 15.71 -2.30 -5.85
C TYR A 239 14.60 -2.70 -6.82
#